data_791ce4b87aaf998f046fd9dfffe8a520
#
_entry.id   791ce4b87aaf998f046fd9dfffe8a520
#
_cell.length_a   1.000
_cell.length_b   1.000
_cell.length_c   1.000
_cell.angle_alpha   90.00
_cell.angle_beta   90.00
_cell.angle_gamma   90.00
#
_symmetry.space_group_name_H-M   'P 1'
#
loop_
_entity.id
_entity.type
_entity.pdbx_description
1 polymer ?
#
loop_
_entity_poly.entity_id
_entity_poly.type
_entity_poly.pdbx_seq_one_letter_code
_entity_poly.pdbx_strand_id
1 'polypeptide(L)'
;MASAVWWPGDFCRQLADLGRYVIRYDHRDTGRSVSYVPGQIEYSVEDLADDAVGVLDAYGIGRAHLVGMSLGGFLSQLIALKYPERVLTLTLIASERLDPDDPDMPPMDPKIPAYHTQANALDWSDREAVIEYAVGAWRLLAGTAHPFDEATIRALAAQDFERSSNLLTSMNHALLSGGELWFDRLSEVRVPALIIHGTEDPVLPYAHGVALAEALPQATLLTLKGTGHELHRNDWGTIVDAVEHHTAP
;
A
#
# COMPACT_ATOMS: atom_id res chain seq x y z
N MET A 1 4.46 -2.52 4.69
CA MET A 1 5.83 -1.94 4.78
C MET A 1 6.69 -2.60 3.72
N ALA A 2 6.54 -2.10 2.50
CA ALA A 2 7.05 -2.78 1.33
C ALA A 2 7.73 -1.79 0.39
N SER A 3 8.85 -2.19 -0.23
CA SER A 3 9.53 -1.40 -1.26
C SER A 3 8.76 -1.44 -2.59
N ALA A 4 9.22 -0.68 -3.57
CA ALA A 4 8.65 -0.66 -4.92
C ALA A 4 8.66 -2.05 -5.62
N VAL A 5 9.44 -3.01 -5.13
CA VAL A 5 9.46 -4.41 -5.65
C VAL A 5 8.08 -5.07 -5.50
N TRP A 6 7.35 -4.75 -4.43
CA TRP A 6 6.04 -5.34 -4.13
C TRP A 6 4.90 -4.81 -5.02
N TRP A 7 5.20 -3.87 -5.90
CA TRP A 7 4.45 -3.58 -7.11
C TRP A 7 5.10 -4.35 -8.27
N PRO A 8 4.65 -5.57 -8.62
CA PRO A 8 5.33 -6.42 -9.60
C PRO A 8 5.49 -5.75 -10.95
N GLY A 9 6.67 -5.92 -11.58
CA GLY A 9 6.96 -5.27 -12.86
C GLY A 9 5.97 -5.62 -13.96
N ASP A 10 5.46 -6.87 -13.97
CA ASP A 10 4.45 -7.31 -14.94
C ASP A 10 3.10 -6.64 -14.75
N PHE A 11 2.69 -6.42 -13.48
CA PHE A 11 1.50 -5.63 -13.17
C PHE A 11 1.64 -4.17 -13.64
N CYS A 12 2.78 -3.55 -13.32
CA CYS A 12 3.05 -2.19 -13.76
C CYS A 12 3.10 -2.07 -15.30
N ARG A 13 3.61 -3.10 -16.01
CA ARG A 13 3.58 -3.13 -17.47
C ARG A 13 2.17 -3.18 -18.02
N GLN A 14 1.27 -3.97 -17.45
CA GLN A 14 -0.14 -4.00 -17.87
C GLN A 14 -0.78 -2.61 -17.80
N LEU A 15 -0.52 -1.86 -16.71
CA LEU A 15 -0.98 -0.47 -16.61
C LEU A 15 -0.31 0.46 -17.64
N ALA A 16 0.98 0.25 -17.93
CA ALA A 16 1.71 1.05 -18.92
C ALA A 16 1.23 0.77 -20.35
N ASP A 17 0.87 -0.47 -20.67
CA ASP A 17 0.35 -0.88 -21.97
C ASP A 17 -1.00 -0.19 -22.31
N LEU A 18 -1.71 0.31 -21.29
CA LEU A 18 -2.89 1.18 -21.43
C LEU A 18 -2.55 2.64 -21.77
N GLY A 19 -1.29 2.94 -22.13
CA GLY A 19 -0.83 4.28 -22.46
C GLY A 19 -0.56 5.16 -21.23
N ARG A 20 -0.32 4.56 -20.06
CA ARG A 20 0.02 5.29 -18.82
C ARG A 20 1.53 5.33 -18.61
N TYR A 21 2.05 6.47 -18.15
CA TYR A 21 3.40 6.57 -17.63
C TYR A 21 3.38 6.15 -16.15
N VAL A 22 3.83 4.94 -15.86
CA VAL A 22 3.74 4.33 -14.51
C VAL A 22 5.02 4.60 -13.73
N ILE A 23 4.90 5.25 -12.58
CA ILE A 23 5.99 5.50 -11.64
C ILE A 23 5.72 4.69 -10.37
N ARG A 24 6.72 3.93 -9.93
CA ARG A 24 6.78 3.32 -8.60
C ARG A 24 8.09 3.71 -7.94
N TYR A 25 8.06 3.98 -6.67
CA TYR A 25 9.25 4.42 -5.92
C TYR A 25 9.30 3.74 -4.55
N ASP A 26 10.47 3.80 -3.93
CA ASP A 26 10.64 3.34 -2.56
C ASP A 26 10.36 4.48 -1.59
N HIS A 27 9.53 4.24 -0.60
CA HIS A 27 9.42 5.15 0.54
C HIS A 27 10.72 5.18 1.35
N ARG A 28 10.93 6.21 2.17
CA ARG A 28 11.97 6.23 3.20
C ARG A 28 11.94 4.91 3.96
N ASP A 29 13.09 4.42 4.39
CA ASP A 29 13.27 3.13 5.07
C ASP A 29 12.91 1.89 4.26
N THR A 30 12.74 2.01 2.94
CA THR A 30 12.54 0.85 2.06
C THR A 30 13.46 0.90 0.84
N GLY A 31 13.76 -0.28 0.31
CA GLY A 31 14.48 -0.45 -0.94
C GLY A 31 15.79 0.32 -1.01
N ARG A 32 15.90 1.27 -1.94
CA ARG A 32 17.11 2.09 -2.18
C ARG A 32 16.95 3.54 -1.72
N SER A 33 15.85 3.89 -1.10
CA SER A 33 15.66 5.21 -0.52
C SER A 33 16.47 5.39 0.76
N VAL A 34 16.43 6.60 1.32
CA VAL A 34 17.13 6.91 2.58
C VAL A 34 16.61 6.00 3.69
N SER A 35 17.56 5.49 4.50
CA SER A 35 17.28 4.65 5.65
C SER A 35 17.69 5.35 6.94
N TYR A 36 16.84 5.26 7.95
CA TYR A 36 17.08 5.79 9.29
C TYR A 36 17.54 4.67 10.23
N VAL A 37 17.89 5.02 11.44
CA VAL A 37 18.25 4.01 12.46
C VAL A 37 17.00 3.19 12.80
N PRO A 38 17.08 1.85 12.84
CA PRO A 38 15.95 1.03 13.27
C PRO A 38 15.40 1.47 14.63
N GLY A 39 14.08 1.68 14.70
CA GLY A 39 13.38 2.17 15.89
C GLY A 39 13.49 3.68 16.13
N GLN A 40 14.13 4.45 15.24
CA GLN A 40 14.27 5.90 15.34
C GLN A 40 13.88 6.54 14.01
N ILE A 41 12.68 7.09 13.92
CA ILE A 41 12.23 7.83 12.75
C ILE A 41 12.20 9.33 13.03
N GLU A 42 12.58 10.11 12.03
CA GLU A 42 12.58 11.58 12.07
C GLU A 42 11.64 12.14 10.99
N TYR A 43 10.59 11.38 10.64
CA TYR A 43 9.62 11.76 9.62
C TYR A 43 8.23 11.25 9.99
N SER A 44 7.22 11.89 9.44
CA SER A 44 5.79 11.63 9.64
C SER A 44 5.13 11.05 8.38
N VAL A 45 3.84 10.78 8.44
CA VAL A 45 3.05 10.42 7.26
C VAL A 45 2.95 11.59 6.28
N GLU A 46 2.97 12.84 6.76
CA GLU A 46 3.00 14.05 5.93
C GLU A 46 4.29 14.13 5.11
N ASP A 47 5.43 13.78 5.70
CA ASP A 47 6.70 13.73 4.97
C ASP A 47 6.69 12.69 3.84
N LEU A 48 6.06 11.52 4.08
CA LEU A 48 5.90 10.50 3.05
C LEU A 48 4.95 10.96 1.93
N ALA A 49 3.92 11.72 2.26
CA ALA A 49 3.03 12.35 1.29
C ALA A 49 3.77 13.42 0.46
N ASP A 50 4.61 14.23 1.10
CA ASP A 50 5.45 15.24 0.46
C ASP A 50 6.49 14.60 -0.47
N ASP A 51 7.08 13.47 -0.08
CA ASP A 51 7.99 12.69 -0.92
C ASP A 51 7.31 12.24 -2.23
N ALA A 52 6.05 11.77 -2.15
CA ALA A 52 5.30 11.38 -3.33
C ALA A 52 5.11 12.54 -4.30
N VAL A 53 4.79 13.73 -3.78
CA VAL A 53 4.67 14.97 -4.58
C VAL A 53 6.04 15.37 -5.12
N GLY A 54 7.10 15.26 -4.31
CA GLY A 54 8.49 15.49 -4.74
C GLY A 54 8.93 14.57 -5.89
N VAL A 55 8.47 13.31 -5.91
CA VAL A 55 8.68 12.41 -7.05
C VAL A 55 8.02 12.95 -8.32
N LEU A 56 6.76 13.43 -8.23
CA LEU A 56 6.09 14.05 -9.38
C LEU A 56 6.87 15.28 -9.89
N ASP A 57 7.35 16.12 -8.99
CA ASP A 57 8.16 17.30 -9.31
C ASP A 57 9.46 16.94 -10.03
N ALA A 58 10.15 15.89 -9.55
CA ALA A 58 11.37 15.40 -10.15
C ALA A 58 11.20 14.91 -11.61
N TYR A 59 9.97 14.42 -11.94
CA TYR A 59 9.61 14.03 -13.29
C TYR A 59 8.92 15.15 -14.11
N GLY A 60 8.74 16.34 -13.54
CA GLY A 60 8.04 17.46 -14.20
C GLY A 60 6.54 17.21 -14.39
N ILE A 61 5.92 16.36 -13.56
CA ILE A 61 4.53 15.97 -13.67
C ILE A 61 3.67 16.86 -12.76
N GLY A 62 2.78 17.64 -13.36
CA GLY A 62 1.91 18.56 -12.62
C GLY A 62 0.81 17.82 -11.85
N ARG A 63 0.22 16.76 -12.43
CA ARG A 63 -0.89 15.99 -11.84
C ARG A 63 -0.75 14.52 -12.18
N ALA A 64 -1.23 13.64 -11.28
CA ALA A 64 -1.18 12.21 -11.48
C ALA A 64 -2.45 11.50 -10.96
N HIS A 65 -2.73 10.32 -11.50
CA HIS A 65 -3.58 9.32 -10.86
C HIS A 65 -2.76 8.64 -9.78
N LEU A 66 -3.27 8.59 -8.56
CA LEU A 66 -2.59 7.93 -7.45
C LEU A 66 -3.18 6.53 -7.26
N VAL A 67 -2.30 5.53 -7.19
CA VAL A 67 -2.66 4.14 -6.88
C VAL A 67 -1.88 3.73 -5.64
N GLY A 68 -2.57 3.55 -4.54
CA GLY A 68 -1.97 3.21 -3.25
C GLY A 68 -2.60 1.97 -2.63
N MET A 69 -1.76 1.11 -2.05
CA MET A 69 -2.21 -0.05 -1.30
C MET A 69 -1.86 0.13 0.18
N SER A 70 -2.79 -0.22 1.08
CA SER A 70 -2.60 -0.14 2.53
C SER A 70 -2.12 1.26 2.95
N LEU A 71 -0.93 1.40 3.57
CA LEU A 71 -0.31 2.70 3.85
C LEU A 71 -0.27 3.61 2.62
N GLY A 72 -0.01 3.08 1.42
CA GLY A 72 -0.02 3.87 0.18
C GLY A 72 -1.40 4.46 -0.13
N GLY A 73 -2.47 3.76 0.20
CA GLY A 73 -3.84 4.28 0.10
C GLY A 73 -4.14 5.37 1.14
N PHE A 74 -3.66 5.19 2.37
CA PHE A 74 -3.72 6.22 3.41
C PHE A 74 -2.99 7.51 2.96
N LEU A 75 -1.75 7.38 2.47
CA LEU A 75 -0.97 8.50 1.96
C LEU A 75 -1.64 9.18 0.76
N SER A 76 -2.28 8.41 -0.14
CA SER A 76 -2.97 8.96 -1.30
C SER A 76 -4.16 9.85 -0.90
N GLN A 77 -4.89 9.49 0.17
CA GLN A 77 -5.95 10.32 0.76
C GLN A 77 -5.38 11.62 1.32
N LEU A 78 -4.27 11.51 2.07
CA LEU A 78 -3.57 12.67 2.63
C LEU A 78 -3.08 13.62 1.53
N ILE A 79 -2.50 13.09 0.44
CA ILE A 79 -2.07 13.88 -0.72
C ILE A 79 -3.27 14.60 -1.35
N ALA A 80 -4.41 13.93 -1.51
CA ALA A 80 -5.60 14.53 -2.11
C ALA A 80 -6.19 15.67 -1.28
N LEU A 81 -6.03 15.64 0.04
CA LEU A 81 -6.44 16.72 0.94
C LEU A 81 -5.41 17.85 0.98
N LYS A 82 -4.11 17.51 1.05
CA LYS A 82 -3.02 18.49 1.20
C LYS A 82 -2.68 19.18 -0.13
N TYR A 83 -2.77 18.44 -1.25
CA TYR A 83 -2.38 18.88 -2.59
C TYR A 83 -3.46 18.54 -3.65
N PRO A 84 -4.70 19.01 -3.50
CA PRO A 84 -5.81 18.60 -4.37
C PRO A 84 -5.57 18.90 -5.86
N GLU A 85 -4.78 19.94 -6.17
CA GLU A 85 -4.42 20.31 -7.53
C GLU A 85 -3.43 19.31 -8.19
N ARG A 86 -2.78 18.43 -7.39
CA ARG A 86 -1.80 17.46 -7.88
C ARG A 86 -2.43 16.11 -8.23
N VAL A 87 -3.68 15.88 -7.87
CA VAL A 87 -4.37 14.59 -8.01
C VAL A 87 -5.41 14.64 -9.11
N LEU A 88 -5.45 13.60 -9.95
CA LEU A 88 -6.48 13.37 -10.96
C LEU A 88 -7.58 12.44 -10.43
N THR A 89 -7.19 11.27 -9.94
CA THR A 89 -8.07 10.27 -9.31
C THR A 89 -7.31 9.52 -8.23
N LEU A 90 -8.06 8.86 -7.34
CA LEU A 90 -7.54 7.94 -6.34
C LEU A 90 -7.93 6.50 -6.67
N THR A 91 -6.99 5.56 -6.59
CA THR A 91 -7.26 4.13 -6.48
C THR A 91 -6.66 3.62 -5.18
N LEU A 92 -7.52 3.19 -4.26
CA LEU A 92 -7.17 2.83 -2.90
C LEU A 92 -7.41 1.32 -2.71
N ILE A 93 -6.32 0.55 -2.63
CA ILE A 93 -6.38 -0.91 -2.57
C ILE A 93 -6.11 -1.35 -1.13
N ALA A 94 -6.98 -2.19 -0.56
CA ALA A 94 -6.81 -2.74 0.78
C ALA A 94 -6.36 -1.67 1.78
N SER A 95 -7.10 -0.57 1.85
CA SER A 95 -6.81 0.61 2.67
C SER A 95 -8.01 0.98 3.53
N GLU A 96 -7.77 1.79 4.54
CA GLU A 96 -8.75 2.31 5.47
C GLU A 96 -8.89 3.83 5.34
N ARG A 97 -9.84 4.40 6.08
CA ARG A 97 -10.01 5.86 6.18
C ARG A 97 -8.76 6.49 6.79
N LEU A 98 -8.53 7.75 6.45
CA LEU A 98 -7.47 8.60 7.02
C LEU A 98 -7.67 8.91 8.52
N ASP A 99 -8.61 8.29 9.16
CA ASP A 99 -8.84 8.30 10.59
C ASP A 99 -8.87 6.84 11.07
N PRO A 100 -7.72 6.28 11.51
CA PRO A 100 -7.59 4.87 11.81
C PRO A 100 -8.21 4.46 13.16
N ASP A 101 -8.46 5.42 14.05
CA ASP A 101 -8.87 5.15 15.43
C ASP A 101 -10.41 5.03 15.60
N ASP A 102 -11.10 4.46 14.61
CA ASP A 102 -12.54 4.20 14.72
C ASP A 102 -12.80 2.92 15.54
N PRO A 103 -13.32 3.05 16.79
CA PRO A 103 -13.55 1.89 17.67
C PRO A 103 -14.63 0.95 17.16
N ASP A 104 -15.45 1.37 16.22
CA ASP A 104 -16.51 0.55 15.62
C ASP A 104 -16.00 -0.32 14.46
N MET A 105 -14.76 -0.10 14.01
CA MET A 105 -14.14 -0.91 12.97
C MET A 105 -13.54 -2.21 13.52
N PRO A 106 -13.71 -3.34 12.80
CA PRO A 106 -13.14 -4.60 13.24
C PRO A 106 -11.61 -4.52 13.23
N PRO A 107 -10.93 -5.02 14.28
CA PRO A 107 -9.48 -4.97 14.37
C PRO A 107 -8.81 -5.97 13.41
N MET A 108 -7.52 -5.76 13.17
CA MET A 108 -6.63 -6.70 12.49
C MET A 108 -6.65 -8.08 13.18
N ASP A 109 -6.52 -9.16 12.40
CA ASP A 109 -6.36 -10.51 12.95
C ASP A 109 -5.12 -10.56 13.88
N PRO A 110 -5.28 -10.97 15.15
CA PRO A 110 -4.21 -10.98 16.15
C PRO A 110 -3.03 -11.89 15.75
N LYS A 111 -3.21 -12.80 14.80
CA LYS A 111 -2.10 -13.62 14.27
C LYS A 111 -1.06 -12.77 13.54
N ILE A 112 -1.45 -11.64 12.94
CA ILE A 112 -0.54 -10.77 12.19
C ILE A 112 0.49 -10.13 13.13
N PRO A 113 0.10 -9.32 14.14
CA PRO A 113 1.09 -8.74 15.05
C PRO A 113 1.85 -9.82 15.84
N ALA A 114 1.21 -10.93 16.21
CA ALA A 114 1.88 -12.05 16.88
C ALA A 114 3.00 -12.64 16.00
N TYR A 115 2.77 -12.81 14.70
CA TYR A 115 3.79 -13.27 13.76
C TYR A 115 4.98 -12.29 13.69
N HIS A 116 4.69 -11.01 13.61
CA HIS A 116 5.72 -9.97 13.47
C HIS A 116 6.61 -9.82 14.71
N THR A 117 6.24 -10.36 15.87
CA THR A 117 7.15 -10.43 17.03
C THR A 117 8.42 -11.23 16.75
N GLN A 118 8.38 -12.17 15.79
CA GLN A 118 9.53 -12.97 15.38
C GLN A 118 10.64 -12.13 14.75
N ALA A 119 10.31 -10.97 14.17
CA ALA A 119 11.26 -10.03 13.60
C ALA A 119 12.34 -9.58 14.60
N ASN A 120 12.02 -9.56 15.89
CA ASN A 120 12.94 -9.16 16.95
C ASN A 120 14.10 -10.14 17.15
N ALA A 121 13.90 -11.42 16.78
CA ALA A 121 14.91 -12.46 16.90
C ALA A 121 15.53 -12.86 15.55
N LEU A 122 15.07 -12.24 14.46
CA LEU A 122 15.53 -12.56 13.10
C LEU A 122 16.92 -11.97 12.87
N ASP A 123 17.84 -12.77 12.35
CA ASP A 123 19.07 -12.26 11.76
C ASP A 123 18.76 -11.67 10.37
N TRP A 124 18.66 -10.37 10.29
CA TRP A 124 18.35 -9.65 9.05
C TRP A 124 19.49 -9.69 8.01
N SER A 125 20.66 -10.23 8.36
CA SER A 125 21.76 -10.51 7.41
C SER A 125 21.65 -11.92 6.80
N ASP A 126 20.89 -12.82 7.40
CA ASP A 126 20.63 -14.15 6.86
C ASP A 126 19.53 -14.09 5.79
N ARG A 127 19.98 -14.18 4.53
CA ARG A 127 19.11 -14.10 3.35
C ARG A 127 17.93 -15.09 3.40
N GLU A 128 18.22 -16.36 3.70
CA GLU A 128 17.18 -17.40 3.69
C GLU A 128 16.20 -17.22 4.85
N ALA A 129 16.68 -16.87 6.03
CA ALA A 129 15.82 -16.59 7.18
C ALA A 129 14.88 -15.40 6.92
N VAL A 130 15.38 -14.34 6.28
CA VAL A 130 14.56 -13.16 5.91
C VAL A 130 13.53 -13.50 4.84
N ILE A 131 13.90 -14.30 3.83
CA ILE A 131 12.96 -14.75 2.79
C ILE A 131 11.86 -15.63 3.39
N GLU A 132 12.21 -16.59 4.25
CA GLU A 132 11.24 -17.46 4.93
C GLU A 132 10.29 -16.63 5.82
N TYR A 133 10.82 -15.66 6.55
CA TYR A 133 10.01 -14.73 7.33
C TYR A 133 9.03 -13.95 6.44
N ALA A 134 9.49 -13.43 5.30
CA ALA A 134 8.63 -12.72 4.37
C ALA A 134 7.53 -13.64 3.78
N VAL A 135 7.89 -14.86 3.36
CA VAL A 135 6.94 -15.85 2.84
C VAL A 135 5.87 -16.18 3.89
N GLY A 136 6.27 -16.41 5.14
CA GLY A 136 5.34 -16.68 6.23
C GLY A 136 4.40 -15.50 6.51
N ALA A 137 4.91 -14.27 6.50
CA ALA A 137 4.11 -13.07 6.65
C ALA A 137 3.06 -12.95 5.52
N TRP A 138 3.48 -13.05 4.26
CA TRP A 138 2.56 -12.97 3.12
C TRP A 138 1.52 -14.10 3.08
N ARG A 139 1.86 -15.28 3.56
CA ARG A 139 0.91 -16.38 3.70
C ARG A 139 -0.24 -16.05 4.67
N LEU A 140 0.05 -15.29 5.72
CA LEU A 140 -0.99 -14.82 6.66
C LEU A 140 -1.89 -13.73 6.06
N LEU A 141 -1.42 -13.03 5.04
CA LEU A 141 -2.17 -11.97 4.36
C LEU A 141 -3.07 -12.51 3.25
N ALA A 142 -2.79 -13.72 2.75
CA ALA A 142 -3.50 -14.32 1.63
C ALA A 142 -4.95 -14.70 2.00
N GLY A 143 -5.87 -14.46 1.07
CA GLY A 143 -7.25 -14.96 1.15
C GLY A 143 -7.39 -16.39 0.65
N THR A 144 -8.63 -16.85 0.47
CA THR A 144 -8.94 -18.22 0.03
C THR A 144 -9.37 -18.32 -1.45
N ALA A 145 -9.55 -17.17 -2.14
CA ALA A 145 -9.95 -17.15 -3.55
C ALA A 145 -8.93 -17.84 -4.47
N HIS A 146 -7.64 -17.75 -4.10
CA HIS A 146 -6.54 -18.26 -4.91
C HIS A 146 -5.56 -19.08 -4.07
N PRO A 147 -4.91 -20.11 -4.65
CA PRO A 147 -3.80 -20.78 -3.98
C PRO A 147 -2.67 -19.77 -3.71
N PHE A 148 -2.09 -19.82 -2.51
CA PHE A 148 -0.94 -18.99 -2.17
C PHE A 148 0.25 -19.28 -3.12
N ASP A 149 0.70 -18.26 -3.84
CA ASP A 149 1.81 -18.37 -4.80
C ASP A 149 3.15 -18.14 -4.08
N GLU A 150 3.58 -19.16 -3.31
CA GLU A 150 4.84 -19.13 -2.58
C GLU A 150 6.03 -18.82 -3.47
N ALA A 151 6.07 -19.37 -4.68
CA ALA A 151 7.20 -19.18 -5.58
C ALA A 151 7.38 -17.72 -6.00
N THR A 152 6.28 -17.04 -6.31
CA THR A 152 6.29 -15.61 -6.63
C THR A 152 6.68 -14.76 -5.41
N ILE A 153 6.12 -15.05 -4.24
CA ILE A 153 6.44 -14.30 -3.02
C ILE A 153 7.91 -14.49 -2.64
N ARG A 154 8.44 -15.71 -2.71
CA ARG A 154 9.85 -15.99 -2.46
C ARG A 154 10.77 -15.22 -3.42
N ALA A 155 10.43 -15.18 -4.70
CA ALA A 155 11.19 -14.43 -5.70
C ALA A 155 11.18 -12.92 -5.42
N LEU A 156 10.03 -12.35 -5.04
CA LEU A 156 9.92 -10.93 -4.68
C LEU A 156 10.70 -10.63 -3.39
N ALA A 157 10.62 -11.48 -2.37
CA ALA A 157 11.37 -11.33 -1.13
C ALA A 157 12.88 -11.39 -1.36
N ALA A 158 13.34 -12.32 -2.21
CA ALA A 158 14.75 -12.41 -2.61
C ALA A 158 15.21 -11.16 -3.35
N GLN A 159 14.42 -10.66 -4.29
CA GLN A 159 14.71 -9.43 -5.01
C GLN A 159 14.75 -8.21 -4.08
N ASP A 160 13.82 -8.16 -3.12
CA ASP A 160 13.79 -7.06 -2.13
C ASP A 160 15.01 -7.11 -1.22
N PHE A 161 15.41 -8.30 -0.75
CA PHE A 161 16.62 -8.49 0.03
C PHE A 161 17.87 -8.02 -0.70
N GLU A 162 18.05 -8.44 -1.96
CA GLU A 162 19.23 -8.10 -2.77
C GLU A 162 19.29 -6.61 -3.14
N ARG A 163 18.14 -5.96 -3.20
CA ARG A 163 18.04 -4.58 -3.64
C ARG A 163 18.08 -3.57 -2.50
N SER A 164 17.59 -3.95 -1.32
CA SER A 164 17.40 -3.02 -0.21
C SER A 164 18.71 -2.69 0.50
N SER A 165 18.87 -1.44 0.88
CA SER A 165 20.03 -0.97 1.66
C SER A 165 20.00 -1.54 3.08
N ASN A 166 18.80 -1.63 3.69
CA ASN A 166 18.57 -2.20 5.02
C ASN A 166 17.09 -2.59 5.15
N LEU A 167 16.78 -3.88 5.11
CA LEU A 167 15.39 -4.35 5.23
C LEU A 167 14.77 -4.13 6.61
N LEU A 168 15.60 -4.18 7.67
CA LEU A 168 15.12 -3.97 9.03
C LEU A 168 14.47 -2.59 9.21
N THR A 169 14.97 -1.57 8.49
CA THR A 169 14.43 -0.22 8.61
C THR A 169 12.99 -0.10 8.13
N SER A 170 12.50 -1.03 7.29
CA SER A 170 11.10 -1.05 6.89
C SER A 170 10.13 -1.19 8.08
N MET A 171 10.61 -1.73 9.20
CA MET A 171 9.85 -1.82 10.46
C MET A 171 9.62 -0.44 11.09
N ASN A 172 10.39 0.57 10.74
CA ASN A 172 10.18 1.95 11.19
C ASN A 172 8.79 2.48 10.80
N HIS A 173 8.21 2.00 9.71
CA HIS A 173 6.85 2.38 9.32
C HIS A 173 5.78 2.01 10.34
N ALA A 174 6.04 1.07 11.24
CA ALA A 174 5.13 0.78 12.36
C ALA A 174 5.14 1.88 13.45
N LEU A 175 6.10 2.81 13.38
CA LEU A 175 6.26 3.94 14.32
C LEU A 175 5.77 5.26 13.71
N LEU A 176 5.24 5.23 12.48
CA LEU A 176 4.73 6.44 11.83
C LEU A 176 3.61 7.07 12.65
N SER A 177 3.65 8.39 12.70
CA SER A 177 2.63 9.24 13.34
C SER A 177 2.33 10.43 12.42
N GLY A 178 1.35 11.23 12.80
CA GLY A 178 0.92 12.39 12.02
C GLY A 178 -0.40 12.12 11.27
N GLY A 179 -0.83 13.10 10.50
CA GLY A 179 -2.08 13.03 9.75
C GLY A 179 -3.27 13.59 10.50
N GLU A 180 -3.19 13.85 11.82
CA GLU A 180 -4.30 14.24 12.68
C GLU A 180 -5.00 15.53 12.21
N LEU A 181 -4.28 16.43 11.58
CA LEU A 181 -4.84 17.68 11.01
C LEU A 181 -5.79 17.42 9.83
N TRP A 182 -5.77 16.20 9.28
CA TRP A 182 -6.50 15.83 8.08
C TRP A 182 -7.61 14.80 8.37
N PHE A 183 -7.71 14.33 9.61
CA PHE A 183 -8.76 13.40 10.02
C PHE A 183 -10.14 14.03 9.84
N ASP A 184 -11.18 13.23 9.65
CA ASP A 184 -12.57 13.64 9.42
C ASP A 184 -12.81 14.55 8.19
N ARG A 185 -11.80 14.73 7.32
CA ARG A 185 -11.88 15.64 6.18
C ARG A 185 -12.06 14.95 4.83
N LEU A 186 -12.27 13.64 4.77
CA LEU A 186 -12.43 12.91 3.52
C LEU A 186 -13.62 13.42 2.67
N SER A 187 -14.64 14.00 3.29
CA SER A 187 -15.74 14.66 2.59
C SER A 187 -15.30 15.88 1.75
N GLU A 188 -14.09 16.40 1.94
CA GLU A 188 -13.52 17.51 1.16
C GLU A 188 -12.84 17.02 -0.13
N VAL A 189 -12.55 15.74 -0.27
CA VAL A 189 -11.94 15.16 -1.48
C VAL A 189 -12.90 15.29 -2.65
N ARG A 190 -12.46 15.93 -3.75
CA ARG A 190 -13.29 16.23 -4.93
C ARG A 190 -12.98 15.39 -6.15
N VAL A 191 -11.90 14.63 -6.11
CA VAL A 191 -11.52 13.76 -7.23
C VAL A 191 -12.23 12.41 -7.13
N PRO A 192 -12.50 11.74 -8.26
CA PRO A 192 -13.07 10.39 -8.25
C PRO A 192 -12.15 9.42 -7.49
N ALA A 193 -12.74 8.48 -6.77
CA ALA A 193 -12.04 7.46 -6.01
C ALA A 193 -12.55 6.05 -6.35
N LEU A 194 -11.64 5.13 -6.61
CA LEU A 194 -11.90 3.70 -6.75
C LEU A 194 -11.30 3.00 -5.53
N ILE A 195 -12.15 2.40 -4.72
CA ILE A 195 -11.75 1.55 -3.61
C ILE A 195 -11.75 0.09 -4.09
N ILE A 196 -10.67 -0.64 -3.85
CA ILE A 196 -10.56 -2.06 -4.19
C ILE A 196 -10.23 -2.80 -2.90
N HIS A 197 -11.11 -3.73 -2.47
CA HIS A 197 -10.94 -4.39 -1.18
C HIS A 197 -11.34 -5.86 -1.23
N GLY A 198 -10.49 -6.70 -0.63
CA GLY A 198 -10.71 -8.13 -0.48
C GLY A 198 -11.67 -8.46 0.66
N THR A 199 -12.58 -9.43 0.46
CA THR A 199 -13.55 -9.79 1.52
C THR A 199 -12.93 -10.58 2.67
N GLU A 200 -11.72 -11.09 2.49
CA GLU A 200 -10.99 -11.88 3.49
C GLU A 200 -9.70 -11.19 3.94
N ASP A 201 -9.63 -9.86 3.81
CA ASP A 201 -8.48 -9.08 4.28
C ASP A 201 -8.32 -9.23 5.81
N PRO A 202 -7.22 -9.81 6.29
CA PRO A 202 -7.00 -10.05 7.72
C PRO A 202 -6.33 -8.86 8.42
N VAL A 203 -5.82 -7.88 7.67
CA VAL A 203 -5.16 -6.67 8.19
C VAL A 203 -6.18 -5.57 8.40
N LEU A 204 -6.92 -5.28 7.34
CA LEU A 204 -8.01 -4.31 7.32
C LEU A 204 -9.28 -5.04 6.86
N PRO A 205 -10.06 -5.63 7.77
CA PRO A 205 -11.26 -6.35 7.39
C PRO A 205 -12.17 -5.54 6.46
N TYR A 206 -12.90 -6.21 5.58
CA TYR A 206 -13.68 -5.63 4.47
C TYR A 206 -14.52 -4.40 4.86
N ALA A 207 -14.96 -4.32 6.12
CA ALA A 207 -15.70 -3.17 6.64
C ALA A 207 -14.92 -1.84 6.49
N HIS A 208 -13.57 -1.86 6.58
CA HIS A 208 -12.74 -0.68 6.36
C HIS A 208 -12.88 -0.16 4.92
N GLY A 209 -12.90 -1.04 3.93
CA GLY A 209 -13.10 -0.65 2.52
C GLY A 209 -14.49 -0.07 2.27
N VAL A 210 -15.51 -0.63 2.91
CA VAL A 210 -16.89 -0.10 2.86
C VAL A 210 -16.95 1.29 3.49
N ALA A 211 -16.43 1.45 4.71
CA ALA A 211 -16.42 2.73 5.40
C ALA A 211 -15.63 3.80 4.65
N LEU A 212 -14.50 3.41 4.00
CA LEU A 212 -13.72 4.32 3.16
C LEU A 212 -14.53 4.78 1.93
N ALA A 213 -15.27 3.87 1.29
CA ALA A 213 -16.12 4.21 0.15
C ALA A 213 -17.28 5.14 0.55
N GLU A 214 -17.85 4.97 1.73
CA GLU A 214 -18.90 5.83 2.26
C GLU A 214 -18.40 7.23 2.66
N ALA A 215 -17.14 7.34 3.10
CA ALA A 215 -16.55 8.61 3.51
C ALA A 215 -16.16 9.52 2.34
N LEU A 216 -15.93 8.97 1.13
CA LEU A 216 -15.49 9.72 -0.05
C LEU A 216 -16.66 10.05 -0.98
N PRO A 217 -16.92 11.34 -1.30
CA PRO A 217 -18.14 11.76 -2.03
C PRO A 217 -18.31 11.18 -3.44
N GLN A 218 -17.19 10.82 -4.11
CA GLN A 218 -17.18 10.30 -5.48
C GLN A 218 -16.49 8.95 -5.54
N ALA A 219 -16.83 8.06 -4.61
CA ALA A 219 -16.24 6.74 -4.52
C ALA A 219 -17.07 5.66 -5.20
N THR A 220 -16.36 4.69 -5.77
CA THR A 220 -16.90 3.38 -6.16
C THR A 220 -16.12 2.29 -5.46
N LEU A 221 -16.79 1.19 -5.08
CA LEU A 221 -16.17 0.06 -4.40
C LEU A 221 -16.14 -1.17 -5.32
N LEU A 222 -14.96 -1.66 -5.62
CA LEU A 222 -14.72 -2.95 -6.25
C LEU A 222 -14.39 -3.99 -5.18
N THR A 223 -15.27 -4.94 -5.00
CA THR A 223 -15.09 -6.05 -4.05
C THR A 223 -14.38 -7.22 -4.70
N LEU A 224 -13.23 -7.62 -4.16
CA LEU A 224 -12.53 -8.85 -4.54
C LEU A 224 -12.92 -9.97 -3.59
N LYS A 225 -13.80 -10.86 -4.06
CA LYS A 225 -14.37 -11.91 -3.22
C LYS A 225 -13.33 -12.99 -2.89
N GLY A 226 -13.10 -13.22 -1.61
CA GLY A 226 -12.16 -14.22 -1.11
C GLY A 226 -10.69 -13.82 -1.21
N THR A 227 -10.38 -12.60 -1.64
CA THR A 227 -9.02 -12.03 -1.64
C THR A 227 -8.67 -11.48 -0.28
N GLY A 228 -7.43 -11.66 0.17
CA GLY A 228 -6.87 -11.14 1.41
C GLY A 228 -6.25 -9.74 1.27
N HIS A 229 -5.24 -9.47 2.10
CA HIS A 229 -4.45 -8.22 2.04
C HIS A 229 -3.30 -8.36 1.04
N GLU A 230 -3.63 -8.58 -0.21
CA GLU A 230 -2.67 -8.97 -1.25
C GLU A 230 -3.01 -8.39 -2.62
N LEU A 231 -2.02 -8.29 -3.49
CA LEU A 231 -2.17 -7.99 -4.91
C LEU A 231 -1.96 -9.28 -5.72
N HIS A 232 -2.87 -10.25 -5.56
CA HIS A 232 -2.73 -11.56 -6.16
C HIS A 232 -2.80 -11.51 -7.70
N ARG A 233 -1.91 -12.28 -8.36
CA ARG A 233 -1.77 -12.25 -9.83
C ARG A 233 -3.08 -12.54 -10.58
N ASN A 234 -3.91 -13.42 -10.05
CA ASN A 234 -5.18 -13.78 -10.68
C ASN A 234 -6.23 -12.67 -10.63
N ASP A 235 -6.06 -11.67 -9.75
CA ASP A 235 -6.94 -10.51 -9.65
C ASP A 235 -6.45 -9.34 -10.53
N TRP A 236 -5.23 -9.40 -11.07
CA TRP A 236 -4.64 -8.29 -11.83
C TRP A 236 -5.50 -7.83 -13.00
N GLY A 237 -6.07 -8.77 -13.79
CA GLY A 237 -6.95 -8.40 -14.91
C GLY A 237 -8.11 -7.53 -14.45
N THR A 238 -8.83 -7.98 -13.40
CA THR A 238 -9.95 -7.24 -12.82
C THR A 238 -9.53 -5.86 -12.27
N ILE A 239 -8.37 -5.80 -11.61
CA ILE A 239 -7.84 -4.55 -11.05
C ILE A 239 -7.41 -3.60 -12.16
N VAL A 240 -6.68 -4.10 -13.17
CA VAL A 240 -6.20 -3.30 -14.31
C VAL A 240 -7.36 -2.72 -15.10
N ASP A 241 -8.38 -3.53 -15.44
CA ASP A 241 -9.59 -3.10 -16.14
C ASP A 241 -10.34 -2.01 -15.35
N ALA A 242 -10.45 -2.18 -14.04
CA ALA A 242 -11.08 -1.19 -13.17
C ALA A 242 -10.29 0.12 -13.11
N VAL A 243 -8.95 0.05 -13.00
CA VAL A 243 -8.06 1.22 -13.02
C VAL A 243 -8.11 1.93 -14.37
N GLU A 244 -8.11 1.17 -15.48
CA GLU A 244 -8.25 1.72 -16.82
C GLU A 244 -9.52 2.55 -16.95
N HIS A 245 -10.66 1.95 -16.60
CA HIS A 245 -11.97 2.62 -16.66
C HIS A 245 -12.02 3.85 -15.76
N HIS A 246 -11.49 3.74 -14.56
CA HIS A 246 -11.47 4.81 -13.55
C HIS A 246 -10.57 5.99 -13.94
N THR A 247 -9.49 5.74 -14.67
CA THR A 247 -8.50 6.76 -15.11
C THR A 247 -8.71 7.20 -16.54
N ALA A 248 -9.80 6.78 -17.21
CA ALA A 248 -10.16 7.23 -18.54
C ALA A 248 -10.39 8.76 -18.55
N PRO A 249 -10.02 9.46 -19.66
CA PRO A 249 -10.21 10.91 -19.79
C PRO A 249 -11.67 11.35 -19.67
#